data_282544887650681af36f70b7dcccec10
#
_entry.id   282544887650681af36f70b7dcccec10
#
_cell.length_a   1.000
_cell.length_b   1.000
_cell.length_c   1.000
_cell.angle_alpha   90.00
_cell.angle_beta   90.00
_cell.angle_gamma   90.00
#
_symmetry.space_group_name_H-M   'P 1'
#
loop_
_entity.id
_entity.type
_entity.pdbx_description
1 polymer ?
#
loop_
_entity_poly.entity_id
_entity_poly.type
_entity_poly.pdbx_seq_one_letter_code
_entity_poly.pdbx_strand_id
1 'polypeptide(L)'
;AFEFASAISPVFKLYLIKEFQRLKEEENNLEQSEWNAKRFLTKNNYLIQTDAVKKYLIPQMNYRENLQWLAYAEEADILNVALFGFTAKAWREANPELAKKNNVRDFASINELTVLSNLESHNAQMIKEGKKKEERFKILQEIAEYQLDILNTAEQIKMLEDEKQIGETVFS
;
A
#
# COMPACT_ATOMS: atom_id res chain seq x y z
N ALA A 1 -10.71 44.86 0.89
CA ALA A 1 -10.34 43.56 0.28
C ALA A 1 -10.80 43.41 -1.19
N PHE A 2 -11.81 44.13 -1.64
CA PHE A 2 -12.33 44.01 -3.03
C PHE A 2 -11.54 44.82 -4.07
N GLU A 3 -10.77 45.81 -3.67
CA GLU A 3 -9.99 46.66 -4.62
C GLU A 3 -8.72 45.99 -5.14
N PHE A 4 -8.19 44.97 -4.47
CA PHE A 4 -6.99 44.24 -4.92
C PHE A 4 -7.26 43.33 -6.13
N ALA A 5 -8.50 42.85 -6.29
CA ALA A 5 -8.87 41.95 -7.39
C ALA A 5 -9.02 42.64 -8.75
N SER A 6 -9.21 43.98 -8.78
CA SER A 6 -9.38 44.77 -10.02
C SER A 6 -8.06 45.17 -10.69
N ALA A 7 -6.93 45.07 -9.99
CA ALA A 7 -5.63 45.49 -10.48
C ALA A 7 -4.84 44.37 -11.17
N ILE A 8 -5.34 43.12 -11.20
CA ILE A 8 -4.64 42.02 -11.84
C ILE A 8 -4.85 42.09 -13.37
N SER A 9 -3.76 42.25 -14.10
CA SER A 9 -3.76 42.25 -15.56
C SER A 9 -4.48 41.01 -16.11
N PRO A 10 -5.34 41.13 -17.15
CA PRO A 10 -6.00 39.99 -17.79
C PRO A 10 -5.02 38.89 -18.26
N VAL A 11 -3.83 39.27 -18.66
CA VAL A 11 -2.74 38.37 -19.06
C VAL A 11 -2.24 37.55 -17.88
N PHE A 12 -2.05 38.19 -16.72
CA PHE A 12 -1.63 37.52 -15.51
C PHE A 12 -2.71 36.57 -14.97
N LYS A 13 -3.98 36.95 -15.08
CA LYS A 13 -5.12 36.09 -14.71
C LYS A 13 -5.17 34.82 -15.60
N LEU A 14 -4.94 34.97 -16.89
CA LEU A 14 -4.85 33.85 -17.82
C LEU A 14 -3.67 32.93 -17.50
N TYR A 15 -2.53 33.49 -17.13
CA TYR A 15 -1.35 32.73 -16.69
C TYR A 15 -1.65 31.90 -15.44
N LEU A 16 -2.25 32.51 -14.42
CA LEU A 16 -2.66 31.82 -13.19
C LEU A 16 -3.63 30.67 -13.45
N ILE A 17 -4.61 30.86 -14.34
CA ILE A 17 -5.58 29.83 -14.70
C ILE A 17 -4.87 28.66 -15.39
N LYS A 18 -3.96 28.92 -16.34
CA LYS A 18 -3.20 27.87 -17.03
C LYS A 18 -2.28 27.10 -16.07
N GLU A 19 -1.60 27.82 -15.18
CA GLU A 19 -0.73 27.18 -14.20
C GLU A 19 -1.51 26.32 -13.22
N PHE A 20 -2.67 26.79 -12.75
CA PHE A 20 -3.56 26.01 -11.92
C PHE A 20 -4.07 24.74 -12.64
N GLN A 21 -4.41 24.85 -13.91
CA GLN A 21 -4.82 23.70 -14.71
C GLN A 21 -3.68 22.70 -14.88
N ARG A 22 -2.45 23.16 -15.16
CA ARG A 22 -1.25 22.32 -15.26
C ARG A 22 -0.97 21.56 -13.96
N LEU A 23 -0.98 22.25 -12.82
CA LEU A 23 -0.78 21.65 -11.50
C LEU A 23 -1.85 20.60 -11.18
N LYS A 24 -3.10 20.89 -11.51
CA LYS A 24 -4.20 19.93 -11.32
C LYS A 24 -4.10 18.70 -12.22
N GLU A 25 -3.62 18.85 -13.44
CA GLU A 25 -3.35 17.73 -14.35
C GLU A 25 -2.19 16.87 -13.85
N GLU A 26 -1.13 17.48 -13.31
CA GLU A 26 0.00 16.77 -12.70
C GLU A 26 -0.43 16.00 -11.45
N GLU A 27 -1.24 16.61 -10.58
CA GLU A 27 -1.81 15.96 -9.39
C GLU A 27 -2.65 14.74 -9.78
N ASN A 28 -3.57 14.88 -10.74
CA ASN A 28 -4.38 13.77 -11.25
C ASN A 28 -3.53 12.65 -11.87
N ASN A 29 -2.44 12.98 -12.57
CA ASN A 29 -1.53 12.00 -13.15
C ASN A 29 -0.74 11.24 -12.07
N LEU A 30 -0.35 11.90 -10.98
CA LEU A 30 0.31 11.27 -9.84
C LEU A 30 -0.64 10.30 -9.12
N GLU A 31 -1.87 10.73 -8.83
CA GLU A 31 -2.91 9.88 -8.24
C GLU A 31 -3.21 8.65 -9.10
N GLN A 32 -3.33 8.83 -10.41
CA GLN A 32 -3.54 7.73 -11.34
C GLN A 32 -2.35 6.77 -11.39
N SER A 33 -1.12 7.28 -11.33
CA SER A 33 0.10 6.47 -11.29
C SER A 33 0.19 5.67 -9.99
N GLU A 34 -0.13 6.28 -8.85
CA GLU A 34 -0.17 5.61 -7.56
C GLU A 34 -1.23 4.52 -7.53
N TRP A 35 -2.42 4.80 -8.02
CA TRP A 35 -3.51 3.83 -8.12
C TRP A 35 -3.12 2.63 -8.99
N ASN A 36 -2.47 2.86 -10.15
CA ASN A 36 -1.99 1.80 -11.02
C ASN A 36 -0.91 0.95 -10.35
N ALA A 37 0.03 1.58 -9.63
CA ALA A 37 1.06 0.88 -8.89
C ALA A 37 0.48 0.01 -7.76
N LYS A 38 -0.44 0.55 -6.97
CA LYS A 38 -1.18 -0.18 -5.93
C LYS A 38 -1.89 -1.41 -6.51
N ARG A 39 -2.60 -1.24 -7.61
CA ARG A 39 -3.31 -2.32 -8.29
C ARG A 39 -2.38 -3.40 -8.83
N PHE A 40 -1.24 -3.01 -9.39
CA PHE A 40 -0.23 -3.93 -9.89
C PHE A 40 0.37 -4.78 -8.75
N LEU A 41 0.80 -4.14 -7.67
CA LEU A 41 1.39 -4.80 -6.51
C LEU A 41 0.40 -5.81 -5.87
N THR A 42 -0.83 -5.40 -5.67
CA THR A 42 -1.85 -6.27 -5.04
C THR A 42 -2.26 -7.47 -5.90
N LYS A 43 -2.18 -7.37 -7.22
CA LYS A 43 -2.64 -8.44 -8.13
C LYS A 43 -1.61 -9.55 -8.31
N ASN A 44 -0.36 -9.20 -8.62
CA ASN A 44 0.61 -10.20 -9.08
C ASN A 44 1.12 -11.10 -7.96
N ASN A 45 1.47 -10.52 -6.81
CA ASN A 45 2.00 -11.33 -5.72
C ASN A 45 0.93 -12.10 -4.97
N TYR A 46 -0.31 -11.61 -4.96
CA TYR A 46 -1.45 -12.39 -4.52
C TYR A 46 -1.61 -13.71 -5.30
N LEU A 47 -1.36 -13.71 -6.62
CA LEU A 47 -1.38 -14.93 -7.43
C LEU A 47 -0.28 -15.91 -7.04
N ILE A 48 0.94 -15.42 -6.78
CA ILE A 48 2.07 -16.26 -6.35
C ILE A 48 1.77 -16.93 -5.02
N GLN A 49 1.26 -16.17 -4.05
CA GLN A 49 0.92 -16.70 -2.74
C GLN A 49 -0.24 -17.70 -2.80
N THR A 50 -1.31 -17.37 -3.50
CA THR A 50 -2.47 -18.27 -3.60
C THR A 50 -2.12 -19.58 -4.32
N ASP A 51 -1.24 -19.55 -5.32
CA ASP A 51 -0.72 -20.76 -5.97
C ASP A 51 0.10 -21.62 -4.99
N ALA A 52 0.95 -21.01 -4.18
CA ALA A 52 1.72 -21.72 -3.16
C ALA A 52 0.82 -22.37 -2.11
N VAL A 53 -0.20 -21.66 -1.61
CA VAL A 53 -1.20 -22.20 -0.68
C VAL A 53 -1.90 -23.39 -1.30
N LYS A 54 -2.38 -23.25 -2.56
CA LYS A 54 -3.08 -24.31 -3.29
C LYS A 54 -2.22 -25.56 -3.48
N LYS A 55 -0.97 -25.42 -3.86
CA LYS A 55 -0.10 -26.52 -4.22
C LYS A 55 0.56 -27.22 -3.03
N TYR A 56 0.90 -26.47 -1.99
CA TYR A 56 1.75 -26.98 -0.92
C TYR A 56 1.08 -27.03 0.45
N LEU A 57 0.11 -26.14 0.76
CA LEU A 57 -0.58 -26.15 2.06
C LEU A 57 -1.88 -26.97 2.05
N ILE A 58 -2.77 -26.71 1.10
CA ILE A 58 -4.08 -27.37 1.05
C ILE A 58 -3.97 -28.90 1.00
N PRO A 59 -3.03 -29.51 0.26
CA PRO A 59 -2.89 -30.97 0.25
C PRO A 59 -2.44 -31.57 1.60
N GLN A 60 -1.78 -30.77 2.46
CA GLN A 60 -1.33 -31.18 3.78
C GLN A 60 -2.40 -30.96 4.86
N MET A 61 -3.36 -30.09 4.58
CA MET A 61 -4.48 -29.77 5.45
C MET A 61 -5.64 -30.72 5.13
N ASN A 62 -6.11 -31.50 6.10
CA ASN A 62 -7.28 -32.37 5.93
C ASN A 62 -8.60 -31.57 5.87
N TYR A 63 -8.60 -30.43 5.15
CA TYR A 63 -9.81 -29.67 4.94
C TYR A 63 -10.73 -30.35 3.93
N ARG A 64 -12.02 -30.42 4.26
CA ARG A 64 -13.05 -30.73 3.28
C ARG A 64 -13.02 -29.66 2.18
N GLU A 65 -13.37 -30.04 0.96
CA GLU A 65 -13.29 -29.16 -0.22
C GLU A 65 -13.99 -27.80 0.00
N ASN A 66 -15.12 -27.79 0.69
CA ASN A 66 -15.89 -26.59 1.02
C ASN A 66 -15.23 -25.68 2.08
N LEU A 67 -14.16 -26.13 2.76
CA LEU A 67 -13.43 -25.39 3.78
C LEU A 67 -12.02 -24.94 3.34
N GLN A 68 -11.62 -25.26 2.13
CA GLN A 68 -10.28 -24.89 1.61
C GLN A 68 -10.06 -23.38 1.57
N TRP A 69 -11.13 -22.59 1.46
CA TRP A 69 -11.03 -21.12 1.53
C TRP A 69 -10.46 -20.60 2.86
N LEU A 70 -10.59 -21.37 3.96
CA LEU A 70 -10.00 -21.02 5.26
C LEU A 70 -8.47 -20.97 5.18
N ALA A 71 -7.83 -21.86 4.43
CA ALA A 71 -6.38 -21.81 4.25
C ALA A 71 -5.91 -20.50 3.62
N TYR A 72 -6.64 -20.02 2.62
CA TYR A 72 -6.34 -18.71 1.99
C TYR A 72 -6.56 -17.54 2.96
N ALA A 73 -7.65 -17.57 3.73
CA ALA A 73 -7.96 -16.53 4.72
C ALA A 73 -6.92 -16.49 5.84
N GLU A 74 -6.53 -17.65 6.37
CA GLU A 74 -5.50 -17.75 7.40
C GLU A 74 -4.13 -17.24 6.92
N GLU A 75 -3.74 -17.57 5.70
CA GLU A 75 -2.48 -17.11 5.13
C GLU A 75 -2.51 -15.61 4.81
N ALA A 76 -3.65 -15.06 4.39
CA ALA A 76 -3.80 -13.62 4.24
C ALA A 76 -3.74 -12.91 5.60
N ASP A 77 -4.31 -13.48 6.65
CA ASP A 77 -4.28 -12.89 7.99
C ASP A 77 -2.88 -12.91 8.62
N ILE A 78 -2.05 -13.94 8.35
CA ILE A 78 -0.63 -13.92 8.77
C ILE A 78 0.07 -12.67 8.24
N LEU A 79 -0.10 -12.36 6.96
CA LEU A 79 0.51 -11.20 6.32
C LEU A 79 -0.06 -9.89 6.86
N ASN A 80 -1.38 -9.83 7.03
CA ASN A 80 -2.02 -8.64 7.58
C ASN A 80 -1.54 -8.37 9.02
N VAL A 81 -1.41 -9.39 9.85
CA VAL A 81 -0.92 -9.23 11.22
C VAL A 81 0.56 -8.87 11.24
N ALA A 82 1.38 -9.49 10.39
CA ALA A 82 2.80 -9.17 10.31
C ALA A 82 3.06 -7.72 9.89
N LEU A 83 2.23 -7.17 9.01
CA LEU A 83 2.41 -5.83 8.45
C LEU A 83 1.63 -4.75 9.22
N PHE A 84 0.34 -4.98 9.45
CA PHE A 84 -0.58 -3.99 10.02
C PHE A 84 -0.88 -4.20 11.51
N GLY A 85 -0.50 -5.35 12.08
CA GLY A 85 -0.76 -5.69 13.48
C GLY A 85 -2.17 -6.24 13.76
N PHE A 86 -3.03 -6.42 12.76
CA PHE A 86 -4.40 -6.90 12.91
C PHE A 86 -4.88 -7.76 11.72
N THR A 87 -5.89 -8.61 11.97
CA THR A 87 -6.52 -9.43 10.94
C THR A 87 -7.53 -8.64 10.10
N ALA A 88 -7.87 -9.15 8.92
CA ALA A 88 -8.92 -8.56 8.10
C ALA A 88 -10.28 -8.53 8.83
N LYS A 89 -10.55 -9.50 9.69
CA LYS A 89 -11.77 -9.53 10.52
C LYS A 89 -11.78 -8.39 11.54
N ALA A 90 -10.69 -8.24 12.30
CA ALA A 90 -10.57 -7.18 13.31
C ALA A 90 -10.72 -5.78 12.69
N TRP A 91 -10.13 -5.57 11.50
CA TRP A 91 -10.29 -4.31 10.78
C TRP A 91 -11.75 -4.03 10.38
N ARG A 92 -12.46 -5.04 9.85
CA ARG A 92 -13.88 -4.91 9.48
C ARG A 92 -14.77 -4.59 10.68
N GLU A 93 -14.51 -5.23 11.82
CA GLU A 93 -15.26 -4.98 13.06
C GLU A 93 -15.03 -3.57 13.60
N ALA A 94 -13.81 -3.04 13.47
CA ALA A 94 -13.47 -1.68 13.86
C ALA A 94 -13.99 -0.61 12.87
N ASN A 95 -14.22 -0.97 11.60
CA ASN A 95 -14.60 -0.05 10.53
C ASN A 95 -15.82 -0.54 9.74
N PRO A 96 -17.00 -0.74 10.35
CA PRO A 96 -18.13 -1.42 9.74
C PRO A 96 -18.68 -0.70 8.49
N GLU A 97 -18.65 0.63 8.47
CA GLU A 97 -19.15 1.41 7.32
C GLU A 97 -18.19 1.37 6.13
N LEU A 98 -16.87 1.48 6.39
CA LEU A 98 -15.84 1.39 5.36
C LEU A 98 -15.76 -0.01 4.78
N ALA A 99 -15.93 -1.02 5.61
CA ALA A 99 -15.84 -2.43 5.23
C ALA A 99 -16.96 -2.90 4.28
N LYS A 100 -18.03 -2.11 4.09
CA LYS A 100 -19.09 -2.41 3.13
C LYS A 100 -18.60 -2.37 1.67
N LYS A 101 -17.58 -1.56 1.37
CA LYS A 101 -17.10 -1.34 0.00
C LYS A 101 -15.60 -1.52 -0.16
N ASN A 102 -14.85 -1.55 0.94
CA ASN A 102 -13.39 -1.52 0.94
C ASN A 102 -12.81 -2.62 1.84
N ASN A 103 -11.53 -2.88 1.68
CA ASN A 103 -10.73 -3.73 2.55
C ASN A 103 -9.52 -2.93 3.09
N VAL A 104 -8.76 -3.51 4.01
CA VAL A 104 -7.60 -2.85 4.63
C VAL A 104 -6.56 -2.38 3.60
N ARG A 105 -6.38 -3.09 2.51
CA ARG A 105 -5.38 -2.79 1.48
C ARG A 105 -5.74 -1.53 0.67
N ASP A 106 -7.01 -1.17 0.60
CA ASP A 106 -7.47 0.04 -0.10
C ASP A 106 -7.03 1.33 0.62
N PHE A 107 -6.71 1.22 1.92
CA PHE A 107 -6.22 2.33 2.75
C PHE A 107 -4.71 2.28 3.00
N ALA A 108 -4.04 1.23 2.55
CA ALA A 108 -2.61 1.09 2.72
C ALA A 108 -1.83 2.08 1.84
N SER A 109 -0.71 2.58 2.37
CA SER A 109 0.24 3.40 1.62
C SER A 109 0.96 2.58 0.53
N ILE A 110 1.64 3.26 -0.38
CA ILE A 110 2.47 2.60 -1.40
C ILE A 110 3.61 1.80 -0.73
N ASN A 111 4.20 2.31 0.34
CA ASN A 111 5.24 1.63 1.10
C ASN A 111 4.71 0.34 1.73
N GLU A 112 3.56 0.40 2.39
CA GLU A 112 2.90 -0.78 2.97
C GLU A 112 2.53 -1.82 1.91
N LEU A 113 2.00 -1.41 0.76
CA LEU A 113 1.67 -2.34 -0.33
C LEU A 113 2.93 -2.94 -0.97
N THR A 114 4.02 -2.20 -1.04
CA THR A 114 5.32 -2.70 -1.51
C THR A 114 5.83 -3.78 -0.56
N VAL A 115 5.80 -3.52 0.74
CA VAL A 115 6.20 -4.50 1.75
C VAL A 115 5.28 -5.72 1.71
N LEU A 116 3.96 -5.52 1.66
CA LEU A 116 2.99 -6.64 1.55
C LEU A 116 3.29 -7.53 0.35
N SER A 117 3.61 -6.94 -0.79
CA SER A 117 4.00 -7.65 -2.00
C SER A 117 5.24 -8.52 -1.79
N ASN A 118 6.24 -7.99 -1.09
CA ASN A 118 7.43 -8.75 -0.74
C ASN A 118 7.11 -9.88 0.24
N LEU A 119 6.28 -9.63 1.26
CA LEU A 119 5.84 -10.64 2.22
C LEU A 119 5.08 -11.78 1.54
N GLU A 120 4.20 -11.48 0.59
CA GLU A 120 3.47 -12.50 -0.19
C GLU A 120 4.43 -13.42 -0.95
N SER A 121 5.45 -12.86 -1.58
CA SER A 121 6.49 -13.63 -2.28
C SER A 121 7.34 -14.47 -1.34
N HIS A 122 7.81 -13.89 -0.23
CA HIS A 122 8.59 -14.62 0.79
C HIS A 122 7.78 -15.73 1.44
N ASN A 123 6.51 -15.46 1.77
CA ASN A 123 5.63 -16.47 2.36
C ASN A 123 5.39 -17.63 1.40
N ALA A 124 5.16 -17.36 0.13
CA ALA A 124 5.01 -18.40 -0.89
C ALA A 124 6.23 -19.31 -0.99
N GLN A 125 7.45 -18.75 -0.93
CA GLN A 125 8.68 -19.53 -0.93
C GLN A 125 8.82 -20.38 0.33
N MET A 126 8.56 -19.80 1.50
CA MET A 126 8.63 -20.52 2.78
C MET A 126 7.58 -21.64 2.88
N ILE A 127 6.39 -21.43 2.31
CA ILE A 127 5.35 -22.47 2.17
C ILE A 127 5.86 -23.64 1.34
N LYS A 128 6.48 -23.34 0.18
CA LYS A 128 7.08 -24.35 -0.70
C LYS A 128 8.20 -25.13 0.00
N GLU A 129 8.98 -24.47 0.87
CA GLU A 129 10.03 -25.08 1.69
C GLU A 129 9.48 -25.90 2.86
N GLY A 130 8.19 -25.86 3.12
CA GLY A 130 7.54 -26.60 4.21
C GLY A 130 7.76 -26.02 5.60
N LYS A 131 8.11 -24.72 5.69
CA LYS A 131 8.27 -24.04 6.99
C LYS A 131 6.95 -23.94 7.75
N LYS A 132 7.00 -24.14 9.05
CA LYS A 132 5.82 -24.05 9.92
C LYS A 132 5.28 -22.63 10.00
N LYS A 133 3.98 -22.49 10.25
CA LYS A 133 3.26 -21.22 10.31
C LYS A 133 3.89 -20.24 11.30
N GLU A 134 4.24 -20.70 12.49
CA GLU A 134 4.83 -19.89 13.56
C GLU A 134 6.23 -19.36 13.18
N GLU A 135 7.03 -20.18 12.50
CA GLU A 135 8.34 -19.79 12.00
C GLU A 135 8.21 -18.75 10.90
N ARG A 136 7.28 -18.98 9.95
CA ARG A 136 7.02 -18.05 8.84
C ARG A 136 6.56 -16.69 9.37
N PHE A 137 5.65 -16.67 10.35
CA PHE A 137 5.15 -15.44 10.95
C PHE A 137 6.27 -14.57 11.53
N LYS A 138 7.20 -15.16 12.29
CA LYS A 138 8.34 -14.42 12.86
C LYS A 138 9.21 -13.78 11.78
N ILE A 139 9.56 -14.56 10.75
CA ILE A 139 10.37 -14.07 9.63
C ILE A 139 9.64 -12.95 8.88
N LEU A 140 8.35 -13.11 8.63
CA LEU A 140 7.54 -12.10 7.93
C LEU A 140 7.42 -10.80 8.74
N GLN A 141 7.29 -10.90 10.06
CA GLN A 141 7.26 -9.73 10.93
C GLN A 141 8.59 -8.97 10.92
N GLU A 142 9.72 -9.67 11.03
CA GLU A 142 11.06 -9.07 10.94
C GLU A 142 11.28 -8.38 9.59
N ILE A 143 10.85 -9.00 8.48
CA ILE A 143 10.92 -8.40 7.14
C ILE A 143 10.04 -7.15 7.05
N ALA A 144 8.80 -7.21 7.58
CA ALA A 144 7.88 -6.09 7.55
C ALA A 144 8.43 -4.87 8.29
N GLU A 145 8.89 -5.06 9.52
CA GLU A 145 9.47 -4.02 10.37
C GLU A 145 10.68 -3.38 9.69
N TYR A 146 11.62 -4.20 9.21
CA TYR A 146 12.84 -3.72 8.56
C TYR A 146 12.55 -2.93 7.28
N GLN A 147 11.69 -3.44 6.40
CA GLN A 147 11.42 -2.80 5.12
C GLN A 147 10.59 -1.52 5.27
N LEU A 148 9.59 -1.51 6.19
CA LEU A 148 8.82 -0.30 6.46
C LEU A 148 9.68 0.81 7.04
N ASP A 149 10.58 0.50 7.96
CA ASP A 149 11.48 1.48 8.56
C ASP A 149 12.33 2.16 7.47
N ILE A 150 12.93 1.39 6.57
CA ILE A 150 13.74 1.93 5.47
C ILE A 150 12.90 2.80 4.52
N LEU A 151 11.75 2.30 4.07
CA LEU A 151 10.93 3.00 3.07
C LEU A 151 10.35 4.29 3.63
N ASN A 152 9.86 4.27 4.87
CA ASN A 152 9.30 5.45 5.51
C ASN A 152 10.39 6.49 5.85
N THR A 153 11.57 6.05 6.26
CA THR A 153 12.71 6.96 6.50
C THR A 153 13.16 7.62 5.20
N ALA A 154 13.27 6.88 4.10
CA ALA A 154 13.64 7.42 2.80
C ALA A 154 12.61 8.46 2.28
N GLU A 155 11.32 8.21 2.48
CA GLU A 155 10.25 9.14 2.13
C GLU A 155 10.32 10.43 2.95
N GLN A 156 10.55 10.33 4.26
CA GLN A 156 10.72 11.50 5.13
C GLN A 156 11.92 12.35 4.74
N ILE A 157 13.06 11.73 4.42
CA ILE A 157 14.26 12.46 3.96
C ILE A 157 13.96 13.21 2.67
N LYS A 158 13.32 12.57 1.71
CA LYS A 158 12.94 13.20 0.44
C LYS A 158 12.01 14.39 0.65
N MET A 159 10.99 14.29 1.49
CA MET A 159 10.09 15.39 1.81
C MET A 159 10.85 16.60 2.41
N LEU A 160 11.79 16.36 3.32
CA LEU A 160 12.60 17.41 3.92
C LEU A 160 13.56 18.09 2.92
N GLU A 161 14.07 17.36 1.95
CA GLU A 161 14.90 17.90 0.87
C GLU A 161 14.06 18.77 -0.07
N ASP A 162 12.88 18.33 -0.45
CA ASP A 162 11.94 19.08 -1.30
C ASP A 162 11.49 20.39 -0.62
N GLU A 163 11.18 20.36 0.68
CA GLU A 163 10.83 21.55 1.47
C GLU A 163 11.97 22.57 1.53
N LYS A 164 13.22 22.12 1.68
CA LYS A 164 14.40 23.02 1.69
C LYS A 164 14.59 23.70 0.33
N GLN A 165 14.45 22.96 -0.78
CA GLN A 165 14.57 23.51 -2.12
C GLN A 165 13.50 24.58 -2.40
N ILE A 166 12.26 24.35 -1.97
CA ILE A 166 11.17 25.33 -2.09
C ILE A 166 11.49 26.58 -1.27
N GLY A 167 11.97 26.41 -0.04
CA GLY A 167 12.35 27.54 0.82
C GLY A 167 13.47 28.42 0.24
N GLU A 168 14.50 27.83 -0.35
CA GLU A 168 15.60 28.55 -0.99
C GLU A 168 15.15 29.30 -2.25
N THR A 169 14.20 28.76 -3.00
CA THR A 169 13.67 29.39 -4.23
C THR A 169 12.75 30.57 -3.94
N VAL A 170 12.09 30.60 -2.79
CA VAL A 170 11.16 31.67 -2.39
C VAL A 170 11.91 32.91 -1.84
N PHE A 171 13.13 32.73 -1.33
CA PHE A 171 13.95 33.80 -0.72
C PHE A 171 15.13 34.27 -1.59
N SER A 172 15.26 33.78 -2.82
CA SER A 172 16.20 34.27 -3.84
C SER A 172 15.51 35.14 -4.87
#